data_72bcd737704ba08c19fd22d1a8dd5aaf
#
_entry.id   72bcd737704ba08c19fd22d1a8dd5aaf
#
_cell.length_a   1.000
_cell.length_b   1.000
_cell.length_c   1.000
_cell.angle_alpha   90.00
_cell.angle_beta   90.00
_cell.angle_gamma   90.00
#
_symmetry.space_group_name_H-M   'P 1'
#
loop_
_entity.id
_entity.type
_entity.pdbx_description
1 polymer ?
#
loop_
_entity_poly.entity_id
_entity_poly.type
_entity_poly.pdbx_seq_one_letter_code
_entity_poly.pdbx_strand_id
1 'polypeptide(L)'
;AVLSFSCRIDYTLDGARAIECNGNRRWNATKPVCRAPCAKLRAPSNGLIRQSGFRHNERRHFECRPDYYLQGSAILTCVDGRWSDSAPTCLAPCRRFNERPFLGGYRKRDGFRHNEEVVFGCNDPFILDGQDTLRCNNGRWSDKTPSCAGPCRKLTAPSNGFIAINGYKHKETRSFECRQGFQMVGERERICNFGVWNDPSIPRCEAKCSDPSKRTNAKVVGDEFYHGKKVQFLCSS
;
A
#
# COMPACT_ATOMS: atom_id res chain seq x y z
N ALA A 1 -70.35 -13.89 22.15
CA ALA A 1 -69.63 -14.61 21.06
C ALA A 1 -68.14 -14.44 21.21
N VAL A 2 -67.35 -15.51 21.02
CA VAL A 2 -65.90 -15.52 21.04
C VAL A 2 -65.41 -15.88 19.64
N LEU A 3 -64.46 -15.13 19.11
CA LEU A 3 -63.73 -15.44 17.86
C LEU A 3 -62.31 -15.78 18.18
N SER A 4 -61.83 -16.93 17.76
CA SER A 4 -60.45 -17.38 17.91
C SER A 4 -59.67 -17.23 16.58
N PHE A 5 -58.41 -16.87 16.67
CA PHE A 5 -57.55 -16.61 15.52
C PHE A 5 -56.30 -17.50 15.57
N SER A 6 -55.91 -18.02 14.42
CA SER A 6 -54.67 -18.72 14.20
C SER A 6 -54.07 -18.32 12.86
N CYS A 7 -52.76 -18.37 12.75
CA CYS A 7 -52.05 -18.08 11.49
C CYS A 7 -51.57 -19.36 10.82
N ARG A 8 -51.27 -19.28 9.52
CA ARG A 8 -50.58 -20.35 8.81
C ARG A 8 -49.25 -20.64 9.46
N ILE A 9 -48.70 -21.81 9.16
CA ILE A 9 -47.39 -22.22 9.64
C ILE A 9 -46.35 -21.14 9.35
N ASP A 10 -45.43 -20.90 10.29
CA ASP A 10 -44.37 -19.88 10.29
C ASP A 10 -44.84 -18.41 10.39
N TYR A 11 -46.14 -18.11 10.19
CA TYR A 11 -46.66 -16.76 10.47
C TYR A 11 -46.84 -16.53 11.96
N THR A 12 -46.59 -15.30 12.42
CA THR A 12 -46.75 -14.90 13.81
C THR A 12 -48.02 -14.10 14.00
N LEU A 13 -48.87 -14.53 14.92
CA LEU A 13 -50.11 -13.79 15.30
C LEU A 13 -49.69 -12.56 16.11
N ASP A 14 -49.98 -11.40 15.58
CA ASP A 14 -49.76 -10.10 16.22
C ASP A 14 -51.11 -9.57 16.71
N GLY A 15 -51.35 -9.59 18.02
CA GLY A 15 -52.61 -9.28 18.69
C GLY A 15 -53.22 -10.43 19.49
N ALA A 16 -54.46 -10.28 19.93
CA ALA A 16 -55.16 -11.23 20.79
C ALA A 16 -55.48 -12.53 20.04
N ARG A 17 -55.25 -13.69 20.66
CA ARG A 17 -55.62 -15.01 20.10
C ARG A 17 -57.11 -15.24 20.03
N ALA A 18 -57.88 -14.55 20.88
CA ALA A 18 -59.33 -14.55 20.86
C ALA A 18 -59.85 -13.18 21.25
N ILE A 19 -60.98 -12.78 20.67
CA ILE A 19 -61.70 -11.57 21.03
C ILE A 19 -63.15 -11.92 21.38
N GLU A 20 -63.71 -11.19 22.33
CA GLU A 20 -65.09 -11.39 22.81
C GLU A 20 -65.96 -10.18 22.49
N CYS A 21 -67.17 -10.46 22.06
CA CYS A 21 -68.18 -9.43 21.91
C CYS A 21 -68.80 -9.15 23.28
N ASN A 22 -68.74 -7.92 23.77
CA ASN A 22 -69.29 -7.47 25.02
C ASN A 22 -70.76 -7.09 24.88
N GLY A 23 -71.47 -6.85 26.03
CA GLY A 23 -72.87 -6.50 26.06
C GLY A 23 -73.19 -5.21 25.29
N ASN A 24 -72.22 -4.35 25.00
CA ASN A 24 -72.41 -3.07 24.29
C ASN A 24 -72.15 -3.20 22.77
N ARG A 25 -72.23 -4.40 22.20
CA ARG A 25 -71.98 -4.71 20.78
C ARG A 25 -70.64 -4.32 20.28
N ARG A 26 -69.63 -4.30 21.16
CA ARG A 26 -68.22 -3.99 20.82
C ARG A 26 -67.29 -5.18 21.14
N TRP A 27 -66.30 -5.37 20.31
CA TRP A 27 -65.26 -6.34 20.63
C TRP A 27 -64.30 -5.81 21.70
N ASN A 28 -63.84 -6.67 22.60
CA ASN A 28 -62.89 -6.31 23.68
C ASN A 28 -61.50 -6.00 23.23
N ALA A 29 -61.16 -6.37 21.99
CA ALA A 29 -59.86 -6.06 21.39
C ALA A 29 -59.98 -5.91 19.87
N THR A 30 -58.94 -5.35 19.24
CA THR A 30 -58.83 -5.22 17.79
C THR A 30 -58.52 -6.58 17.14
N LYS A 31 -58.94 -6.76 15.90
CA LYS A 31 -58.65 -7.95 15.10
C LYS A 31 -57.14 -8.10 14.93
N PRO A 32 -56.55 -9.27 15.30
CA PRO A 32 -55.14 -9.52 15.15
C PRO A 32 -54.72 -9.66 13.69
N VAL A 33 -53.42 -9.53 13.43
CA VAL A 33 -52.81 -9.64 12.11
C VAL A 33 -51.82 -10.80 12.09
N CYS A 34 -51.77 -11.57 11.02
CA CYS A 34 -50.76 -12.59 10.81
C CYS A 34 -49.56 -11.98 10.07
N ARG A 35 -48.48 -11.83 10.79
CA ARG A 35 -47.21 -11.30 10.26
C ARG A 35 -46.42 -12.38 9.53
N ALA A 36 -45.93 -12.04 8.33
CA ALA A 36 -45.23 -12.97 7.50
C ALA A 36 -43.81 -13.28 8.04
N PRO A 37 -43.32 -14.53 7.86
CA PRO A 37 -41.93 -14.88 8.11
C PRO A 37 -41.01 -14.29 7.02
N CYS A 38 -39.75 -14.03 7.35
CA CYS A 38 -38.75 -13.61 6.41
C CYS A 38 -38.11 -14.80 5.68
N ALA A 39 -37.48 -14.54 4.54
CA ALA A 39 -36.73 -15.54 3.83
C ALA A 39 -35.56 -16.08 4.71
N LYS A 40 -35.33 -17.39 4.67
CA LYS A 40 -34.23 -18.02 5.42
C LYS A 40 -32.89 -17.62 4.78
N LEU A 41 -32.14 -16.74 5.42
CA LEU A 41 -30.80 -16.37 4.99
C LEU A 41 -29.81 -17.49 5.27
N ARG A 42 -28.80 -17.62 4.40
CA ARG A 42 -27.67 -18.54 4.60
C ARG A 42 -26.53 -17.82 5.32
N ALA A 43 -25.64 -18.59 5.94
CA ALA A 43 -24.41 -18.05 6.50
C ALA A 43 -23.54 -17.44 5.37
N PRO A 44 -22.89 -16.30 5.60
CA PRO A 44 -21.95 -15.75 4.63
C PRO A 44 -20.75 -16.70 4.46
N SER A 45 -20.07 -16.61 3.34
CA SER A 45 -18.79 -17.31 3.15
C SER A 45 -17.84 -16.94 4.28
N ASN A 46 -17.17 -17.95 4.87
CA ASN A 46 -16.28 -17.79 6.04
C ASN A 46 -16.95 -17.19 7.29
N GLY A 47 -18.28 -17.35 7.39
CA GLY A 47 -19.06 -16.97 8.55
C GLY A 47 -19.98 -18.09 9.02
N LEU A 48 -20.74 -17.80 10.07
CA LEU A 48 -21.71 -18.71 10.65
C LEU A 48 -22.91 -17.92 11.20
N ILE A 49 -24.00 -18.65 11.45
CA ILE A 49 -25.19 -18.11 12.08
C ILE A 49 -25.27 -18.68 13.49
N ARG A 50 -25.26 -17.82 14.49
CA ARG A 50 -25.40 -18.20 15.91
C ARG A 50 -26.86 -18.33 16.33
N GLN A 51 -27.73 -17.48 15.78
CA GLN A 51 -29.15 -17.46 16.04
C GLN A 51 -29.91 -17.44 14.72
N SER A 52 -30.83 -18.38 14.52
CA SER A 52 -31.42 -18.67 13.21
C SER A 52 -32.92 -18.31 13.09
N GLY A 53 -33.43 -17.42 13.93
CA GLY A 53 -34.79 -16.94 13.84
C GLY A 53 -35.12 -16.35 12.47
N PHE A 54 -36.38 -16.52 12.02
CA PHE A 54 -36.84 -15.97 10.75
C PHE A 54 -38.33 -15.53 10.77
N ARG A 55 -39.04 -15.76 11.91
CA ARG A 55 -40.42 -15.31 12.10
C ARG A 55 -40.45 -13.84 12.49
N HIS A 56 -41.60 -13.21 12.39
CA HIS A 56 -41.76 -11.81 12.80
C HIS A 56 -41.22 -11.57 14.21
N ASN A 57 -40.43 -10.49 14.39
CA ASN A 57 -39.69 -10.08 15.58
C ASN A 57 -38.56 -11.03 16.01
N GLU A 58 -38.32 -12.14 15.30
CA GLU A 58 -37.14 -12.96 15.56
C GLU A 58 -35.90 -12.35 14.93
N ARG A 59 -34.75 -12.72 15.52
CA ARG A 59 -33.43 -12.22 15.12
C ARG A 59 -32.61 -13.30 14.51
N ARG A 60 -31.71 -12.90 13.61
CA ARG A 60 -30.66 -13.74 13.06
C ARG A 60 -29.31 -13.08 13.33
N HIS A 61 -28.42 -13.80 14.00
CA HIS A 61 -27.11 -13.29 14.39
C HIS A 61 -26.04 -13.95 13.53
N PHE A 62 -25.23 -13.12 12.87
CA PHE A 62 -24.14 -13.51 11.99
C PHE A 62 -22.81 -13.23 12.67
N GLU A 63 -21.85 -14.10 12.45
CA GLU A 63 -20.49 -13.99 12.96
C GLU A 63 -19.52 -14.48 11.90
N CYS A 64 -18.37 -13.82 11.74
CA CYS A 64 -17.32 -14.29 10.87
C CYS A 64 -16.35 -15.22 11.61
N ARG A 65 -15.69 -16.11 10.88
CA ARG A 65 -14.59 -16.90 11.41
C ARG A 65 -13.47 -15.99 11.93
N PRO A 66 -12.60 -16.45 12.81
CA PRO A 66 -11.45 -15.67 13.29
C PRO A 66 -10.68 -15.01 12.16
N ASP A 67 -10.24 -13.77 12.40
CA ASP A 67 -9.50 -12.90 11.48
C ASP A 67 -10.31 -12.31 10.30
N TYR A 68 -11.52 -12.82 10.01
CA TYR A 68 -12.41 -12.21 9.01
C TYR A 68 -13.18 -11.02 9.62
N TYR A 69 -13.34 -9.98 8.82
CA TYR A 69 -14.07 -8.76 9.20
C TYR A 69 -15.54 -8.84 8.75
N LEU A 70 -16.49 -8.62 9.67
CA LEU A 70 -17.89 -8.56 9.34
C LEU A 70 -18.25 -7.20 8.73
N GLN A 71 -18.67 -7.20 7.48
CA GLN A 71 -19.18 -6.02 6.80
C GLN A 71 -20.72 -6.10 6.72
N GLY A 72 -21.39 -5.11 7.30
CA GLY A 72 -22.85 -5.07 7.46
C GLY A 72 -23.30 -5.34 8.88
N SER A 73 -24.61 -5.44 9.07
CA SER A 73 -25.22 -5.64 10.39
C SER A 73 -25.05 -7.07 10.91
N ALA A 74 -24.46 -7.22 12.08
CA ALA A 74 -24.30 -8.54 12.72
C ALA A 74 -25.65 -9.18 13.10
N ILE A 75 -26.68 -8.36 13.36
CA ILE A 75 -27.98 -8.82 13.80
C ILE A 75 -29.03 -8.25 12.85
N LEU A 76 -29.81 -9.14 12.24
CA LEU A 76 -30.97 -8.78 11.44
C LEU A 76 -32.26 -9.18 12.17
N THR A 77 -33.24 -8.30 12.18
CA THR A 77 -34.56 -8.55 12.74
C THR A 77 -35.58 -8.72 11.61
N CYS A 78 -36.41 -9.75 11.69
CA CYS A 78 -37.48 -9.96 10.72
C CYS A 78 -38.68 -9.10 11.07
N VAL A 79 -39.14 -8.28 10.13
CA VAL A 79 -40.34 -7.44 10.29
C VAL A 79 -41.27 -7.71 9.12
N ASP A 80 -42.31 -8.49 9.38
CA ASP A 80 -43.43 -8.78 8.44
C ASP A 80 -42.91 -9.16 7.02
N GLY A 81 -42.11 -10.20 6.96
CA GLY A 81 -41.55 -10.74 5.71
C GLY A 81 -40.29 -10.06 5.19
N ARG A 82 -39.81 -8.99 5.83
CA ARG A 82 -38.60 -8.26 5.41
C ARG A 82 -37.58 -8.21 6.52
N TRP A 83 -36.34 -8.43 6.16
CA TRP A 83 -35.20 -8.22 7.06
C TRP A 83 -34.89 -6.74 7.25
N SER A 84 -34.48 -6.36 8.45
CA SER A 84 -34.10 -4.97 8.80
C SER A 84 -32.95 -4.39 7.96
N ASP A 85 -32.13 -5.27 7.39
CA ASP A 85 -30.99 -4.90 6.54
C ASP A 85 -30.65 -6.06 5.59
N SER A 86 -29.70 -5.84 4.69
CA SER A 86 -29.13 -6.87 3.82
C SER A 86 -28.24 -7.85 4.60
N ALA A 87 -28.09 -9.07 4.09
CA ALA A 87 -27.22 -10.06 4.69
C ALA A 87 -25.75 -9.58 4.69
N PRO A 88 -25.04 -9.68 5.83
CA PRO A 88 -23.66 -9.26 5.92
C PRO A 88 -22.72 -10.17 5.16
N THR A 89 -21.50 -9.70 4.91
CA THR A 89 -20.40 -10.44 4.30
C THR A 89 -19.20 -10.51 5.23
N CYS A 90 -18.37 -11.56 5.08
CA CYS A 90 -17.12 -11.70 5.83
C CYS A 90 -15.95 -11.44 4.90
N LEU A 91 -15.25 -10.34 5.12
CA LEU A 91 -14.09 -9.94 4.34
C LEU A 91 -12.82 -10.63 4.81
N ALA A 92 -12.03 -11.10 3.86
CA ALA A 92 -10.85 -11.90 4.14
C ALA A 92 -9.70 -11.07 4.72
N PRO A 93 -8.89 -11.64 5.65
CA PRO A 93 -7.62 -11.07 6.03
C PRO A 93 -6.61 -11.20 4.88
N CYS A 94 -5.63 -10.31 4.84
CA CYS A 94 -4.52 -10.41 3.92
C CYS A 94 -3.48 -11.44 4.40
N ARG A 95 -2.67 -11.93 3.48
CA ARG A 95 -1.57 -12.81 3.84
C ARG A 95 -0.60 -12.07 4.77
N ARG A 96 -0.26 -12.68 5.90
CA ARG A 96 0.75 -12.15 6.81
C ARG A 96 2.12 -12.13 6.11
N PHE A 97 2.89 -11.09 6.35
CA PHE A 97 4.29 -11.08 5.94
C PHE A 97 5.10 -12.02 6.85
N ASN A 98 6.12 -12.66 6.29
CA ASN A 98 7.01 -13.52 7.06
C ASN A 98 7.65 -12.73 8.23
N GLU A 99 7.98 -13.42 9.32
CA GLU A 99 8.54 -12.80 10.53
C GLU A 99 9.85 -12.04 10.26
N ARG A 100 10.63 -12.50 9.29
CA ARG A 100 11.85 -11.80 8.86
C ARG A 100 11.48 -10.74 7.83
N PRO A 101 11.64 -9.45 8.17
CA PRO A 101 11.58 -8.41 7.17
C PRO A 101 12.71 -8.62 6.14
N PHE A 102 12.54 -8.10 4.94
CA PHE A 102 13.58 -8.04 3.92
C PHE A 102 14.88 -7.43 4.49
N LEU A 103 16.02 -7.75 3.88
CA LEU A 103 17.33 -7.33 4.33
C LEU A 103 17.37 -5.82 4.62
N GLY A 104 17.82 -5.45 5.82
CA GLY A 104 17.90 -4.05 6.26
C GLY A 104 16.57 -3.40 6.64
N GLY A 105 15.42 -4.13 6.61
CA GLY A 105 14.10 -3.57 6.90
C GLY A 105 13.51 -3.98 8.25
N TYR A 106 12.46 -3.28 8.65
CA TYR A 106 11.65 -3.58 9.83
C TYR A 106 10.18 -3.19 9.59
N ARG A 107 9.29 -3.68 10.45
CA ARG A 107 7.87 -3.31 10.49
C ARG A 107 7.56 -2.58 11.79
N LYS A 108 6.84 -1.45 11.69
CA LYS A 108 6.35 -0.69 12.85
C LYS A 108 4.95 -1.15 13.28
N ARG A 109 4.14 -1.58 12.32
CA ARG A 109 2.81 -2.17 12.52
C ARG A 109 2.71 -3.44 11.71
N ASP A 110 1.91 -4.39 12.18
CA ASP A 110 1.77 -5.71 11.56
C ASP A 110 0.29 -6.14 11.50
N GLY A 111 -0.60 -5.21 11.16
CA GLY A 111 -2.02 -5.48 10.91
C GLY A 111 -2.19 -6.25 9.60
N PHE A 112 -3.14 -7.21 9.58
CA PHE A 112 -3.39 -8.03 8.39
C PHE A 112 -4.88 -8.26 8.13
N ARG A 113 -5.77 -7.82 9.04
CA ARG A 113 -7.21 -7.89 8.84
C ARG A 113 -7.68 -6.83 7.88
N HIS A 114 -8.87 -6.98 7.37
CA HIS A 114 -9.47 -5.95 6.50
C HIS A 114 -9.41 -4.56 7.15
N ASN A 115 -9.01 -3.56 6.40
CA ASN A 115 -8.73 -2.18 6.80
C ASN A 115 -7.54 -1.96 7.75
N GLU A 116 -6.86 -3.01 8.22
CA GLU A 116 -5.62 -2.85 8.98
C GLU A 116 -4.43 -2.53 8.06
N GLU A 117 -3.38 -1.98 8.66
CA GLU A 117 -2.18 -1.51 7.95
C GLU A 117 -0.93 -2.19 8.47
N VAL A 118 0.02 -2.38 7.54
CA VAL A 118 1.41 -2.71 7.84
C VAL A 118 2.26 -1.52 7.43
N VAL A 119 3.15 -1.07 8.33
CA VAL A 119 4.08 0.03 8.09
C VAL A 119 5.49 -0.50 8.07
N PHE A 120 6.20 -0.26 6.96
CA PHE A 120 7.57 -0.70 6.72
C PHE A 120 8.57 0.44 6.95
N GLY A 121 9.78 0.08 7.26
CA GLY A 121 10.90 1.01 7.35
C GLY A 121 12.22 0.32 7.08
N CYS A 122 13.27 1.08 6.88
CA CYS A 122 14.61 0.57 6.68
C CYS A 122 15.58 1.13 7.73
N ASN A 123 16.52 0.30 8.14
CA ASN A 123 17.62 0.73 9.02
C ASN A 123 18.66 1.50 8.18
N ASP A 124 19.27 2.54 8.76
CA ASP A 124 20.38 3.24 8.11
C ASP A 124 21.53 2.24 7.80
N PRO A 125 22.17 2.29 6.64
CA PRO A 125 22.04 3.26 5.55
C PRO A 125 21.08 2.87 4.41
N PHE A 126 20.21 1.88 4.62
CA PHE A 126 19.24 1.44 3.61
C PHE A 126 18.11 2.47 3.44
N ILE A 127 17.63 2.60 2.22
CA ILE A 127 16.52 3.49 1.85
C ILE A 127 15.32 2.66 1.40
N LEU A 128 14.13 3.00 1.86
CA LEU A 128 12.90 2.32 1.44
C LEU A 128 12.58 2.67 -0.01
N ASP A 129 12.38 1.63 -0.82
CA ASP A 129 11.89 1.74 -2.20
C ASP A 129 10.52 1.08 -2.30
N GLY A 130 9.50 1.90 -2.56
CA GLY A 130 8.08 1.53 -2.54
C GLY A 130 7.29 2.30 -1.48
N GLN A 131 6.02 1.94 -1.32
CA GLN A 131 5.13 2.53 -0.32
C GLN A 131 5.50 2.04 1.08
N ASP A 132 5.60 2.95 2.03
CA ASP A 132 5.90 2.61 3.43
C ASP A 132 4.72 1.98 4.16
N THR A 133 3.51 2.24 3.71
CA THR A 133 2.27 1.77 4.33
C THR A 133 1.43 0.98 3.33
N LEU A 134 1.12 -0.25 3.68
CA LEU A 134 0.19 -1.09 2.93
C LEU A 134 -1.07 -1.34 3.74
N ARG A 135 -2.24 -1.15 3.12
CA ARG A 135 -3.54 -1.43 3.72
C ARG A 135 -4.12 -2.73 3.17
N CYS A 136 -4.66 -3.55 4.05
CA CYS A 136 -5.37 -4.77 3.67
C CYS A 136 -6.79 -4.47 3.19
N ASN A 137 -7.15 -4.91 2.00
CA ASN A 137 -8.49 -4.81 1.45
C ASN A 137 -8.98 -6.19 0.98
N ASN A 138 -9.80 -6.84 1.79
CA ASN A 138 -10.44 -8.12 1.49
C ASN A 138 -9.46 -9.15 0.88
N GLY A 139 -8.39 -9.46 1.61
CA GLY A 139 -7.39 -10.46 1.24
C GLY A 139 -6.30 -9.97 0.29
N ARG A 140 -6.33 -8.69 -0.12
CA ARG A 140 -5.33 -8.09 -1.01
C ARG A 140 -4.69 -6.87 -0.38
N TRP A 141 -3.36 -6.77 -0.45
CA TRP A 141 -2.64 -5.58 -0.07
C TRP A 141 -2.81 -4.48 -1.13
N SER A 142 -2.82 -3.22 -0.67
CA SER A 142 -3.01 -2.03 -1.52
C SER A 142 -1.93 -1.83 -2.58
N ASP A 143 -0.74 -2.37 -2.33
CA ASP A 143 0.40 -2.29 -3.24
C ASP A 143 1.36 -3.47 -3.03
N LYS A 144 2.44 -3.51 -3.81
CA LYS A 144 3.53 -4.47 -3.67
C LYS A 144 4.32 -4.22 -2.39
N THR A 145 4.86 -5.29 -1.82
CA THR A 145 5.77 -5.19 -0.67
C THR A 145 6.99 -4.33 -1.05
N PRO A 146 7.29 -3.28 -0.29
CA PRO A 146 8.47 -2.47 -0.54
C PRO A 146 9.76 -3.24 -0.25
N SER A 147 10.89 -2.70 -0.67
CA SER A 147 12.21 -3.25 -0.37
C SER A 147 13.14 -2.20 0.22
N CYS A 148 14.17 -2.64 0.95
CA CYS A 148 15.23 -1.75 1.41
C CYS A 148 16.40 -1.80 0.44
N ALA A 149 16.61 -0.70 -0.27
CA ALA A 149 17.72 -0.55 -1.20
C ALA A 149 19.02 -0.27 -0.44
N GLY A 150 20.02 -1.11 -0.61
CA GLY A 150 21.32 -0.97 0.02
C GLY A 150 22.11 0.22 -0.55
N PRO A 151 23.08 0.74 0.24
CA PRO A 151 24.00 1.78 -0.21
C PRO A 151 25.03 1.23 -1.20
N CYS A 152 25.51 2.08 -2.09
CA CYS A 152 26.63 1.75 -2.97
C CYS A 152 27.97 1.84 -2.23
N ARG A 153 28.96 1.12 -2.74
CA ARG A 153 30.33 1.24 -2.26
C ARG A 153 30.82 2.68 -2.43
N LYS A 154 31.44 3.24 -1.39
CA LYS A 154 32.01 4.59 -1.46
C LYS A 154 33.15 4.64 -2.49
N LEU A 155 33.02 5.45 -3.52
CA LEU A 155 34.07 5.74 -4.49
C LEU A 155 35.05 6.76 -3.90
N THR A 156 36.33 6.66 -4.26
CA THR A 156 37.37 7.61 -3.85
C THR A 156 37.43 8.81 -4.78
N ALA A 157 38.05 9.89 -4.35
CA ALA A 157 38.34 11.01 -5.23
C ALA A 157 39.34 10.63 -6.33
N PRO A 158 39.24 11.21 -7.54
CA PRO A 158 40.25 11.04 -8.57
C PRO A 158 41.55 11.75 -8.18
N SER A 159 42.68 11.28 -8.72
CA SER A 159 43.95 12.02 -8.61
C SER A 159 43.78 13.41 -9.19
N ASN A 160 44.31 14.44 -8.53
CA ASN A 160 44.16 15.85 -8.88
C ASN A 160 42.71 16.37 -8.93
N GLY A 161 41.79 15.69 -8.21
CA GLY A 161 40.40 16.07 -8.07
C GLY A 161 39.86 15.90 -6.65
N PHE A 162 38.58 16.12 -6.47
CA PHE A 162 37.89 15.94 -5.20
C PHE A 162 36.43 15.51 -5.45
N ILE A 163 35.77 15.07 -4.38
CA ILE A 163 34.35 14.74 -4.39
C ILE A 163 33.57 16.00 -4.02
N ALA A 164 32.74 16.49 -4.94
CA ALA A 164 31.90 17.65 -4.73
C ALA A 164 30.56 17.29 -4.04
N ILE A 165 29.93 16.19 -4.45
CA ILE A 165 28.73 15.63 -3.80
C ILE A 165 29.08 14.22 -3.33
N ASN A 166 28.88 13.94 -2.03
CA ASN A 166 29.33 12.69 -1.39
C ASN A 166 28.19 11.70 -1.11
N GLY A 167 27.16 11.65 -1.95
CA GLY A 167 26.09 10.68 -1.85
C GLY A 167 26.57 9.25 -2.12
N TYR A 168 25.95 8.27 -1.47
CA TYR A 168 26.21 6.85 -1.68
C TYR A 168 25.01 5.96 -1.35
N LYS A 169 23.92 6.52 -0.81
CA LYS A 169 22.69 5.79 -0.56
C LYS A 169 21.89 5.66 -1.86
N HIS A 170 20.87 4.80 -1.86
CA HIS A 170 19.99 4.62 -3.02
C HIS A 170 19.41 5.94 -3.51
N LYS A 171 19.44 6.16 -4.83
CA LYS A 171 19.05 7.39 -5.55
C LYS A 171 19.90 8.63 -5.25
N GLU A 172 20.93 8.53 -4.39
CA GLU A 172 21.85 9.64 -4.19
C GLU A 172 22.92 9.71 -5.29
N THR A 173 23.37 10.93 -5.52
CA THR A 173 24.41 11.25 -6.50
C THR A 173 25.75 11.44 -5.81
N ARG A 174 26.79 10.94 -6.44
CA ARG A 174 28.20 11.28 -6.15
C ARG A 174 28.75 12.04 -7.33
N SER A 175 29.33 13.22 -7.12
CA SER A 175 29.97 13.99 -8.18
C SER A 175 31.41 14.30 -7.87
N PHE A 176 32.17 14.46 -8.93
CA PHE A 176 33.61 14.69 -8.92
C PHE A 176 33.94 16.04 -9.55
N GLU A 177 34.99 16.68 -9.08
CA GLU A 177 35.55 17.89 -9.68
C GLU A 177 37.06 17.79 -9.75
N CYS A 178 37.65 18.39 -10.77
CA CYS A 178 39.06 18.47 -10.90
C CYS A 178 39.60 19.79 -10.30
N ARG A 179 40.80 19.74 -9.73
CA ARG A 179 41.50 20.93 -9.23
C ARG A 179 41.80 21.89 -10.39
N GLN A 180 42.05 23.13 -10.05
CA GLN A 180 42.48 24.14 -11.03
C GLN A 180 43.68 23.68 -11.86
N GLY A 181 43.65 23.88 -13.15
CA GLY A 181 44.69 23.40 -14.08
C GLY A 181 44.50 21.98 -14.59
N PHE A 182 43.45 21.27 -14.14
CA PHE A 182 43.15 19.92 -14.62
C PHE A 182 41.76 19.90 -15.28
N GLN A 183 41.58 19.02 -16.24
CA GLN A 183 40.34 18.79 -16.92
C GLN A 183 39.84 17.36 -16.67
N MET A 184 38.51 17.23 -16.52
CA MET A 184 37.90 15.93 -16.32
C MET A 184 37.78 15.15 -17.62
N VAL A 185 38.18 13.88 -17.54
CA VAL A 185 37.94 12.87 -18.56
C VAL A 185 37.08 11.76 -17.96
N GLY A 186 35.90 11.59 -18.55
CA GLY A 186 34.84 10.72 -18.06
C GLY A 186 33.68 11.51 -17.47
N GLU A 187 32.61 10.79 -17.13
CA GLU A 187 31.39 11.38 -16.58
C GLU A 187 31.60 11.96 -15.19
N ARG A 188 31.01 13.12 -14.93
CA ARG A 188 31.12 13.86 -13.67
C ARG A 188 30.36 13.23 -12.53
N GLU A 189 29.23 12.60 -12.83
CA GLU A 189 28.28 12.15 -11.82
C GLU A 189 28.08 10.65 -11.86
N ARG A 190 27.81 10.09 -10.68
CA ARG A 190 27.42 8.70 -10.48
C ARG A 190 26.15 8.66 -9.64
N ILE A 191 25.17 7.85 -10.05
CA ILE A 191 23.93 7.65 -9.32
C ILE A 191 23.94 6.24 -8.74
N CYS A 192 23.69 6.15 -7.44
CA CYS A 192 23.57 4.87 -6.75
C CYS A 192 22.20 4.27 -6.96
N ASN A 193 22.11 3.01 -7.42
CA ASN A 193 20.86 2.31 -7.61
C ASN A 193 20.96 0.90 -7.03
N PHE A 194 20.20 0.61 -5.96
CA PHE A 194 20.19 -0.68 -5.26
C PHE A 194 21.58 -1.26 -4.97
N GLY A 195 22.47 -0.44 -4.43
CA GLY A 195 23.83 -0.86 -4.06
C GLY A 195 24.84 -0.88 -5.21
N VAL A 196 24.43 -0.54 -6.43
CA VAL A 196 25.29 -0.52 -7.62
C VAL A 196 25.31 0.88 -8.24
N TRP A 197 26.50 1.38 -8.60
CA TRP A 197 26.65 2.60 -9.35
C TRP A 197 26.26 2.39 -10.82
N ASN A 198 25.62 3.39 -11.43
CA ASN A 198 25.35 3.37 -12.88
C ASN A 198 26.65 3.22 -13.71
N ASP A 199 27.76 3.71 -13.17
CA ASP A 199 29.11 3.45 -13.63
C ASP A 199 30.06 3.46 -12.41
N PRO A 200 30.75 2.34 -12.10
CA PRO A 200 31.66 2.26 -10.96
C PRO A 200 33.04 2.87 -11.21
N SER A 201 33.33 3.30 -12.42
CA SER A 201 34.62 3.91 -12.77
C SER A 201 34.78 5.30 -12.15
N ILE A 202 35.99 5.66 -11.80
CA ILE A 202 36.32 6.99 -11.29
C ILE A 202 36.83 7.82 -12.49
N PRO A 203 36.32 9.05 -12.72
CA PRO A 203 36.84 9.90 -13.78
C PRO A 203 38.29 10.29 -13.50
N ARG A 204 39.00 10.69 -14.54
CA ARG A 204 40.39 11.12 -14.42
C ARG A 204 40.47 12.64 -14.56
N CYS A 205 41.39 13.27 -13.83
CA CYS A 205 41.69 14.67 -13.95
C CYS A 205 43.08 14.79 -14.65
N GLU A 206 43.05 15.16 -15.91
CA GLU A 206 44.24 15.28 -16.73
C GLU A 206 44.75 16.74 -16.78
N ALA A 207 46.04 16.94 -16.71
CA ALA A 207 46.63 18.26 -16.70
C ALA A 207 46.36 19.00 -18.03
N LYS A 208 46.03 20.27 -17.94
CA LYS A 208 46.00 21.15 -19.10
C LYS A 208 47.42 21.56 -19.47
N CYS A 209 47.79 21.40 -20.72
CA CYS A 209 49.03 21.98 -21.25
C CYS A 209 48.87 23.48 -21.36
N SER A 210 49.96 24.21 -21.25
CA SER A 210 49.94 25.66 -21.52
C SER A 210 49.62 25.93 -23.02
N ASP A 211 48.89 26.98 -23.26
CA ASP A 211 48.57 27.40 -24.62
C ASP A 211 49.85 27.70 -25.42
N PRO A 212 50.15 26.91 -26.46
CA PRO A 212 51.38 27.08 -27.22
C PRO A 212 51.39 28.32 -28.10
N SER A 213 50.22 28.95 -28.40
CA SER A 213 50.14 30.15 -29.22
C SER A 213 50.85 31.35 -28.60
N LYS A 214 51.03 31.36 -27.27
CA LYS A 214 51.71 32.46 -26.57
C LYS A 214 53.24 32.47 -26.77
N ARG A 215 53.82 31.48 -27.38
CA ARG A 215 55.28 31.31 -27.53
C ARG A 215 55.75 31.14 -28.97
N THR A 216 54.91 31.28 -29.96
CA THR A 216 55.26 31.06 -31.34
C THR A 216 54.61 32.12 -32.25
N ASN A 217 55.24 32.42 -33.37
CA ASN A 217 54.69 33.28 -34.42
C ASN A 217 53.81 32.48 -35.42
N ALA A 218 53.51 31.21 -35.07
CA ALA A 218 52.68 30.35 -35.85
C ALA A 218 51.23 30.42 -35.39
N LYS A 219 50.27 30.30 -36.28
CA LYS A 219 48.84 30.13 -35.93
C LYS A 219 48.63 28.71 -35.43
N VAL A 220 48.13 28.58 -34.23
CA VAL A 220 47.74 27.28 -33.64
C VAL A 220 46.34 26.95 -34.05
N VAL A 221 46.11 25.76 -34.62
CA VAL A 221 44.81 25.23 -34.97
C VAL A 221 44.43 24.17 -33.94
N GLY A 222 43.35 24.45 -33.19
CA GLY A 222 42.84 23.64 -32.04
C GLY A 222 42.92 24.45 -30.77
N ASP A 223 41.94 24.22 -29.89
CA ASP A 223 41.76 24.88 -28.59
C ASP A 223 41.81 23.91 -27.43
N GLU A 224 41.99 22.61 -27.72
CA GLU A 224 42.08 21.54 -26.74
C GLU A 224 43.52 21.21 -26.34
N PHE A 225 44.02 21.86 -25.29
CA PHE A 225 45.38 21.67 -24.80
C PHE A 225 45.40 20.72 -23.59
N TYR A 226 45.12 19.41 -23.78
CA TYR A 226 45.19 18.39 -22.73
C TYR A 226 46.15 17.27 -23.09
N HIS A 227 46.42 16.45 -22.06
CA HIS A 227 47.23 15.26 -22.24
C HIS A 227 46.72 14.37 -23.39
N GLY A 228 47.62 14.01 -24.30
CA GLY A 228 47.33 13.15 -25.46
C GLY A 228 46.61 13.84 -26.65
N LYS A 229 46.22 15.11 -26.57
CA LYS A 229 45.67 15.86 -27.70
C LYS A 229 46.83 16.42 -28.58
N LYS A 230 46.58 16.46 -29.89
CA LYS A 230 47.50 17.00 -30.87
C LYS A 230 46.98 18.34 -31.36
N VAL A 231 47.83 19.32 -31.47
CA VAL A 231 47.55 20.62 -32.10
C VAL A 231 48.40 20.76 -33.37
N GLN A 232 47.90 21.53 -34.33
CA GLN A 232 48.61 21.83 -35.57
C GLN A 232 49.12 23.28 -35.54
N PHE A 233 50.32 23.49 -36.05
CA PHE A 233 50.93 24.79 -36.22
C PHE A 233 50.93 25.13 -37.71
N LEU A 234 50.36 26.28 -38.07
CA LEU A 234 50.40 26.84 -39.42
C LEU A 234 51.35 28.01 -39.40
N CYS A 235 52.46 27.91 -40.18
CA CYS A 235 53.35 29.03 -40.39
C CYS A 235 52.69 30.03 -41.32
N SER A 236 52.80 31.32 -40.99
CA SER A 236 52.43 32.37 -41.93
C SER A 236 53.50 32.42 -43.03
N SER A 237 53.07 32.28 -44.26
CA SER A 237 53.91 32.52 -45.42
C SER A 237 54.22 33.98 -45.54
#